data_d757224da0b3852719ac584ebd309dd1
#
_entry.id   d757224da0b3852719ac584ebd309dd1
#
_cell.length_a   1.000
_cell.length_b   1.000
_cell.length_c   1.000
_cell.angle_alpha   90.00
_cell.angle_beta   90.00
_cell.angle_gamma   90.00
#
_symmetry.space_group_name_H-M   'P 1'
#
loop_
_entity.id
_entity.type
_entity.pdbx_description
1 polymer ?
#
loop_
_entity_poly.entity_id
_entity_poly.type
_entity_poly.pdbx_seq_one_letter_code
_entity_poly.pdbx_strand_id
1 'polypeptide(L)'
;MTGEAPSGDDLVEMLAALANPIRLRIIARLARGRDYVSHLAREIGVSRPLLHMHLQRLEAAGLIVGNLELSEDGKAMKYYDIEPFSLHLTPEALAAAALSLTADQSQGDRK
;
A
#
# COMPACT_ATOMS: atom_id res chain seq x y z
N MET A 1 14.24 -5.80 4.89
CA MET A 1 14.55 -5.24 4.73
C MET A 1 15.08 -4.60 4.98
N THR A 2 15.43 -4.42 4.89
CA THR A 2 15.97 -3.92 5.22
C THR A 2 16.42 -2.78 5.27
N GLY A 3 16.83 -2.13 5.37
CA GLY A 3 17.39 -0.87 5.49
C GLY A 3 17.70 -0.16 4.24
N GLU A 4 17.43 -0.76 3.15
CA GLU A 4 17.72 -0.11 1.90
C GLU A 4 16.65 0.85 1.51
N ALA A 5 17.05 2.00 1.01
CA ALA A 5 16.08 2.97 0.50
C ALA A 5 15.43 2.43 -0.76
N PRO A 6 14.16 2.71 -0.98
CA PRO A 6 13.51 2.29 -2.21
C PRO A 6 14.08 3.03 -3.41
N SER A 7 13.98 2.41 -4.59
CA SER A 7 14.34 3.10 -5.81
C SER A 7 13.38 4.26 -6.04
N GLY A 8 13.71 5.15 -6.95
CA GLY A 8 12.83 6.24 -7.28
C GLY A 8 11.47 5.76 -7.77
N ASP A 9 11.47 4.74 -8.63
CA ASP A 9 10.20 4.22 -9.13
C ASP A 9 9.37 3.61 -8.01
N ASP A 10 10.00 2.86 -7.11
CA ASP A 10 9.28 2.27 -5.99
C ASP A 10 8.76 3.34 -5.06
N LEU A 11 9.56 4.37 -4.81
CA LEU A 11 9.12 5.45 -3.94
C LEU A 11 7.90 6.16 -4.52
N VAL A 12 7.89 6.42 -5.82
CA VAL A 12 6.75 7.06 -6.44
C VAL A 12 5.50 6.20 -6.27
N GLU A 13 5.64 4.90 -6.46
CA GLU A 13 4.50 4.02 -6.32
C GLU A 13 3.98 3.98 -4.90
N MET A 14 4.86 3.93 -3.93
CA MET A 14 4.45 3.91 -2.54
C MET A 14 3.77 5.22 -2.15
N LEU A 15 4.35 6.34 -2.56
CA LEU A 15 3.76 7.64 -2.22
C LEU A 15 2.40 7.82 -2.90
N ALA A 16 2.27 7.38 -4.15
CA ALA A 16 1.00 7.49 -4.84
C ALA A 16 -0.07 6.63 -4.15
N ALA A 17 0.31 5.45 -3.70
CA ALA A 17 -0.65 4.59 -2.99
C ALA A 17 -1.06 5.20 -1.65
N LEU A 18 -0.15 5.91 -1.00
CA LEU A 18 -0.47 6.50 0.30
C LEU A 18 -1.21 7.83 0.19
N ALA A 19 -1.19 8.46 -0.97
CA ALA A 19 -1.76 9.79 -1.12
C ALA A 19 -3.27 9.72 -1.34
N ASN A 20 -3.97 9.17 -0.36
CA ASN A 20 -5.42 9.01 -0.45
C ASN A 20 -5.94 8.81 0.97
N PRO A 21 -6.93 9.59 1.40
CA PRO A 21 -7.38 9.49 2.80
C PRO A 21 -7.94 8.12 3.17
N ILE A 22 -8.63 7.45 2.26
CA ILE A 22 -9.18 6.14 2.58
C ILE A 22 -8.03 5.15 2.75
N ARG A 23 -7.03 5.21 1.87
CA ARG A 23 -5.90 4.30 2.00
C ARG A 23 -5.07 4.56 3.24
N LEU A 24 -4.94 5.83 3.65
CA LEU A 24 -4.29 6.11 4.92
C LEU A 24 -5.05 5.52 6.09
N ARG A 25 -6.38 5.57 6.04
CA ARG A 25 -7.18 4.96 7.11
C ARG A 25 -7.04 3.45 7.11
N ILE A 26 -6.92 2.83 5.95
CA ILE A 26 -6.70 1.39 5.88
C ILE A 26 -5.36 1.03 6.53
N ILE A 27 -4.31 1.77 6.19
CA ILE A 27 -3.00 1.53 6.80
C ILE A 27 -3.08 1.70 8.31
N ALA A 28 -3.72 2.75 8.77
CA ALA A 28 -3.84 2.99 10.21
C ALA A 28 -4.58 1.86 10.91
N ARG A 29 -5.62 1.34 10.28
CA ARG A 29 -6.36 0.23 10.88
C ARG A 29 -5.52 -1.04 10.92
N LEU A 30 -4.86 -1.36 9.82
CA LEU A 30 -4.07 -2.59 9.76
C LEU A 30 -2.81 -2.51 10.62
N ALA A 31 -2.35 -1.30 10.92
CA ALA A 31 -1.21 -1.14 11.83
C ALA A 31 -1.53 -1.65 13.24
N ARG A 32 -2.82 -1.75 13.56
CA ARG A 32 -3.22 -2.29 14.87
C ARG A 32 -3.39 -3.80 14.84
N GLY A 33 -3.28 -4.42 13.69
CA GLY A 33 -3.42 -5.85 13.54
C GLY A 33 -4.16 -6.20 12.28
N ARG A 34 -3.98 -7.42 11.85
CA ARG A 34 -4.60 -7.89 10.61
C ARG A 34 -6.12 -7.81 10.69
N ASP A 35 -6.76 -7.78 9.56
CA ASP A 35 -8.20 -7.73 9.51
C ASP A 35 -8.66 -8.33 8.19
N TYR A 36 -9.93 -8.69 8.14
CA TYR A 36 -10.49 -9.28 6.94
C TYR A 36 -11.43 -8.31 6.26
N VAL A 37 -11.70 -8.59 4.99
CA VAL A 37 -12.31 -7.61 4.10
C VAL A 37 -13.64 -7.06 4.62
N SER A 38 -14.55 -7.95 5.03
CA SER A 38 -15.87 -7.45 5.39
C SER A 38 -15.84 -6.59 6.65
N HIS A 39 -15.00 -6.95 7.63
CA HIS A 39 -14.90 -6.16 8.83
C HIS A 39 -14.21 -4.84 8.53
N LEU A 40 -13.17 -4.88 7.71
CA LEU A 40 -12.43 -3.68 7.35
C LEU A 40 -13.34 -2.71 6.58
N ALA A 41 -14.17 -3.22 5.67
CA ALA A 41 -15.09 -2.36 4.93
C ALA A 41 -16.04 -1.64 5.88
N ARG A 42 -16.55 -2.36 6.88
CA ARG A 42 -17.43 -1.73 7.84
C ARG A 42 -16.71 -0.69 8.67
N GLU A 43 -15.50 -1.00 9.12
CA GLU A 43 -14.76 -0.05 9.94
C GLU A 43 -14.37 1.21 9.16
N ILE A 44 -13.97 1.05 7.93
CA ILE A 44 -13.58 2.20 7.10
C ILE A 44 -14.82 2.95 6.61
N GLY A 45 -15.94 2.23 6.45
CA GLY A 45 -17.17 2.88 6.01
C GLY A 45 -17.29 2.99 4.52
N VAL A 46 -16.81 1.98 3.77
CA VAL A 46 -16.91 1.97 2.32
C VAL A 46 -17.49 0.64 1.88
N SER A 47 -17.94 0.60 0.65
CA SER A 47 -18.44 -0.64 0.08
C SER A 47 -17.30 -1.61 -0.12
N ARG A 48 -17.62 -2.90 -0.17
CA ARG A 48 -16.59 -3.90 -0.42
C ARG A 48 -15.88 -3.71 -1.76
N PRO A 49 -16.60 -3.44 -2.86
CA PRO A 49 -15.87 -3.22 -4.11
C PRO A 49 -14.92 -2.04 -4.06
N LEU A 50 -15.32 -0.95 -3.41
CA LEU A 50 -14.44 0.19 -3.29
C LEU A 50 -13.24 -0.13 -2.40
N LEU A 51 -13.48 -0.80 -1.28
CA LEU A 51 -12.40 -1.20 -0.42
C LEU A 51 -11.41 -2.08 -1.19
N HIS A 52 -11.93 -3.03 -1.97
CA HIS A 52 -11.10 -3.96 -2.70
C HIS A 52 -10.16 -3.22 -3.66
N MET A 53 -10.67 -2.20 -4.33
CA MET A 53 -9.86 -1.40 -5.22
C MET A 53 -8.71 -0.75 -4.47
N HIS A 54 -8.98 -0.20 -3.30
CA HIS A 54 -7.93 0.44 -2.50
C HIS A 54 -6.92 -0.59 -1.97
N LEU A 55 -7.42 -1.76 -1.55
CA LEU A 55 -6.51 -2.80 -1.07
C LEU A 55 -5.58 -3.26 -2.18
N GLN A 56 -6.09 -3.37 -3.41
CA GLN A 56 -5.25 -3.76 -4.52
C GLN A 56 -4.13 -2.76 -4.78
N ARG A 57 -4.45 -1.48 -4.68
CA ARG A 57 -3.43 -0.45 -4.87
C ARG A 57 -2.35 -0.51 -3.79
N LEU A 58 -2.75 -0.73 -2.55
CA LEU A 58 -1.79 -0.83 -1.46
C LEU A 58 -0.94 -2.09 -1.58
N GLU A 59 -1.56 -3.18 -1.99
CA GLU A 59 -0.83 -4.44 -2.14
C GLU A 59 0.15 -4.35 -3.30
N ALA A 60 -0.26 -3.74 -4.40
CA ALA A 60 0.63 -3.58 -5.56
C ALA A 60 1.84 -2.73 -5.22
N ALA A 61 1.70 -1.79 -4.30
CA ALA A 61 2.82 -0.96 -3.87
C ALA A 61 3.67 -1.63 -2.78
N GLY A 62 3.32 -2.84 -2.38
CA GLY A 62 4.11 -3.57 -1.39
C GLY A 62 3.89 -3.14 0.04
N LEU A 63 2.81 -2.42 0.31
CA LEU A 63 2.57 -1.89 1.66
C LEU A 63 1.75 -2.81 2.53
N ILE A 64 0.97 -3.69 1.93
CA ILE A 64 0.18 -4.69 2.64
C ILE A 64 0.26 -6.00 1.88
N VAL A 65 -0.13 -7.07 2.54
CA VAL A 65 -0.16 -8.39 1.92
C VAL A 65 -1.44 -9.09 2.33
N GLY A 66 -2.07 -9.76 1.37
CA GLY A 66 -3.29 -10.50 1.62
C GLY A 66 -3.03 -11.99 1.67
N ASN A 67 -3.67 -12.68 2.61
CA ASN A 67 -3.54 -14.12 2.76
C ASN A 67 -4.90 -14.75 2.95
N LEU A 68 -5.12 -15.86 2.27
CA LEU A 68 -6.33 -16.63 2.43
C LEU A 68 -6.14 -17.61 3.57
N GLU A 69 -7.08 -17.65 4.48
CA GLU A 69 -7.02 -18.58 5.60
C GLU A 69 -8.39 -19.21 5.81
N LEU A 70 -8.40 -20.41 6.35
CA LEU A 70 -9.65 -21.06 6.67
C LEU A 70 -10.06 -20.73 8.09
N SER A 71 -11.31 -20.33 8.25
CA SER A 71 -11.83 -20.11 9.58
C SER A 71 -12.13 -21.45 10.23
N GLU A 72 -12.53 -21.42 11.49
CA GLU A 72 -12.79 -22.63 12.23
C GLU A 72 -13.88 -23.46 11.60
N ASP A 73 -14.87 -22.82 10.99
CA ASP A 73 -15.96 -23.55 10.38
C ASP A 73 -15.67 -23.85 8.90
N GLY A 74 -14.42 -23.73 8.48
CA GLY A 74 -14.05 -24.12 7.13
C GLY A 74 -14.24 -23.09 6.05
N LYS A 75 -14.61 -21.87 6.39
CA LYS A 75 -14.78 -20.85 5.39
C LYS A 75 -13.47 -20.18 5.05
N ALA A 76 -13.26 -19.96 3.77
CA ALA A 76 -12.07 -19.23 3.33
C ALA A 76 -12.27 -17.74 3.56
N MET A 77 -11.34 -17.12 4.23
CA MET A 77 -11.38 -15.68 4.50
C MET A 77 -10.07 -15.06 4.11
N LYS A 78 -10.15 -13.89 3.48
CA LYS A 78 -8.93 -13.19 3.11
C LYS A 78 -8.61 -12.14 4.15
N TYR A 79 -7.43 -12.26 4.73
CA TYR A 79 -6.93 -11.32 5.72
C TYR A 79 -5.83 -10.48 5.11
N TYR A 80 -5.72 -9.26 5.59
CA TYR A 80 -4.67 -8.36 5.15
C TYR A 80 -3.81 -7.96 6.35
N ASP A 81 -2.51 -7.92 6.10
CA ASP A 81 -1.52 -7.53 7.10
C ASP A 81 -0.66 -6.42 6.55
N ILE A 82 -0.11 -5.60 7.43
CA ILE A 82 0.86 -4.62 7.02
C ILE A 82 2.16 -5.33 6.66
N GLU A 83 2.75 -4.91 5.54
CA GLU A 83 4.14 -5.25 5.27
C GLU A 83 4.96 -4.16 5.93
N PRO A 84 5.91 -4.50 6.79
CA PRO A 84 6.66 -3.46 7.46
C PRO A 84 7.37 -2.56 6.46
N PHE A 85 7.21 -1.26 6.60
CA PHE A 85 7.90 -0.33 5.73
C PHE A 85 8.25 0.90 6.52
N SER A 86 9.21 1.64 5.99
CA SER A 86 9.64 2.88 6.61
C SER A 86 10.11 3.78 5.48
N LEU A 87 9.62 5.00 5.44
CA LEU A 87 10.03 5.96 4.43
C LEU A 87 10.66 7.15 5.11
N HIS A 88 11.84 7.50 4.66
CA HIS A 88 12.56 8.65 5.16
C HIS A 88 12.50 9.73 4.08
N LEU A 89 11.74 10.77 4.32
CA LEU A 89 11.50 11.79 3.31
C LEU A 89 12.19 13.08 3.69
N THR A 90 13.26 13.36 3.01
CA THR A 90 13.95 14.63 3.10
C THR A 90 14.30 15.07 1.69
N PRO A 91 14.60 16.32 1.47
CA PRO A 91 15.03 16.72 0.13
C PRO A 91 16.20 15.91 -0.37
N GLU A 92 17.14 15.58 0.52
CA GLU A 92 18.30 14.79 0.12
C GLU A 92 17.91 13.37 -0.27
N ALA A 93 17.00 12.76 0.49
CA ALA A 93 16.56 11.40 0.17
C ALA A 93 15.78 11.38 -1.14
N LEU A 94 14.97 12.42 -1.37
CA LEU A 94 14.23 12.50 -2.62
C LEU A 94 15.14 12.72 -3.80
N ALA A 95 16.17 13.55 -3.63
CA ALA A 95 17.13 13.77 -4.69
C ALA A 95 17.87 12.49 -5.04
N ALA A 96 18.24 11.71 -4.02
CA ALA A 96 18.91 10.45 -4.27
C ALA A 96 17.99 9.46 -4.99
N ALA A 97 16.74 9.39 -4.57
CA ALA A 97 15.79 8.48 -5.21
C ALA A 97 15.55 8.88 -6.67
N ALA A 98 15.55 10.19 -6.94
CA ALA A 98 15.32 10.65 -8.31
C ALA A 98 16.38 10.16 -9.27
N LEU A 99 17.59 9.87 -8.79
CA LEU A 99 18.64 9.40 -9.67
C LEU A 99 18.33 8.02 -10.26
N SER A 100 17.50 7.23 -9.59
CA SER A 100 17.18 5.90 -10.08
C SER A 100 15.83 5.83 -10.77
N LEU A 101 15.18 6.97 -11.02
CA LEU A 101 13.93 6.95 -11.77
C LEU A 101 14.21 6.49 -13.19
N THR A 102 13.32 5.63 -13.68
CA THR A 102 13.46 5.22 -15.08
C THR A 102 13.01 6.35 -15.97
N ALA A 103 13.52 6.32 -17.16
CA ALA A 103 13.13 7.31 -18.10
C ALA A 103 11.65 7.23 -18.27
N ASP A 104 11.06 8.41 -18.20
CA ASP A 104 9.84 8.29 -18.10
C ASP A 104 9.03 8.31 -19.08
N GLN A 105 8.41 7.55 -19.05
CA GLN A 105 7.60 7.40 -20.01
C GLN A 105 6.48 8.23 -19.87
N SER A 106 6.02 8.41 -18.80
CA SER A 106 4.82 9.12 -18.70
C SER A 106 5.03 10.52 -19.01
N GLN A 107 6.24 10.98 -18.96
CA GLN A 107 6.37 12.26 -19.17
C GLN A 107 6.55 12.56 -20.38
N GLY A 108 6.82 11.67 -21.04
CA GLY A 108 6.96 12.04 -22.33
C GLY A 108 5.92 12.88 -22.78
N ASP A 109 5.08 12.95 -22.12
CA ASP A 109 4.11 13.71 -22.62
C ASP A 109 4.10 15.01 -22.12
N ARG A 110 4.82 15.48 -21.70
CA ARG A 110 4.74 16.68 -21.33
C ARG A 110 5.37 17.45 -21.83
N LYS A 111 5.60 17.67 -22.31
CA LYS A 111 6.08 18.41 -22.79
C LYS A 111 6.08 18.88 -23.13
#